data_a7e6ae2a6c1845c19286c38a139fede8
#
_entry.id   a7e6ae2a6c1845c19286c38a139fede8
#
_cell.length_a   1.000
_cell.length_b   1.000
_cell.length_c   1.000
_cell.angle_alpha   90.00
_cell.angle_beta   90.00
_cell.angle_gamma   90.00
#
_symmetry.space_group_name_H-M   'P 1'
#
loop_
_entity.id
_entity.type
_entity.pdbx_description
1 polymer ?
#
loop_
_entity_poly.entity_id
_entity_poly.type
_entity_poly.pdbx_seq_one_letter_code
_entity_poly.pdbx_strand_id
1 'polypeptide(L)'
;MSVLFPSCIRQRSRLLPTLCRRAALLLLVLTFTPSLAALPNSTGTGQTRLAFPVPTAQPDTPTNLAHQGHQEPQPAQEPMSASDISESAHRANQTDALSSATAQIFQNRPLRVGIISLWEQPVTAEALMNTLETIEKAFAPYPVEIYPRIPSPKLEHLIETGNIDVFIASSGFSMRMSPHGVLPVATLITDLQPNPNTGVATTFLVRADEENIKTIADLKDKRLSASYASAFMSYRTGLGEIAVRGYDPEHFFSDIHFTGDSENAAIASRLDTHEADVAMVRACWLEHQPPEVRSRYRVLEPREDPTLHCVHTSRTYPNIMVSVLEGSAPGAAHVIARTLLSIKEIAPGHHWGVATDLRPVNRLYRELKIENYAYLRDISFKDWLTKNLAWCVLAAAMILGLAFHSWRVGYLVRVRTAELEASIEEERKSQFRLEEMRGRMERMQKATIVGQLSNLIAHELAQPLAAVQYYLDGMKTLLSRQPVNT
;
A
#
# COMPACT_ATOMS: atom_id res chain seq x y z
N MET A 1 35.53 40.52 -25.44
CA MET A 1 36.87 40.17 -25.01
C MET A 1 36.74 38.78 -24.45
N SER A 2 36.82 37.74 -25.25
CA SER A 2 38.08 37.10 -25.75
C SER A 2 38.78 36.37 -24.63
N VAL A 3 38.73 35.05 -24.76
CA VAL A 3 39.84 34.11 -24.92
C VAL A 3 40.22 33.42 -23.62
N LEU A 4 40.36 32.10 -23.42
CA LEU A 4 40.88 31.00 -24.19
C LEU A 4 40.59 29.66 -23.42
N PHE A 5 40.37 28.60 -24.16
CA PHE A 5 40.63 27.19 -23.79
C PHE A 5 42.15 26.88 -23.78
N PRO A 6 42.63 25.81 -23.15
CA PRO A 6 42.80 24.55 -23.86
C PRO A 6 42.54 23.27 -23.05
N SER A 7 41.87 22.34 -23.61
CA SER A 7 42.20 20.98 -24.13
C SER A 7 43.51 20.32 -23.64
N CYS A 8 43.32 19.10 -23.20
CA CYS A 8 44.17 17.88 -23.16
C CYS A 8 44.16 17.22 -21.79
N ILE A 9 43.61 16.05 -21.68
CA ILE A 9 44.32 14.78 -21.59
C ILE A 9 43.32 13.62 -21.77
N ARG A 10 43.49 12.94 -22.89
CA ARG A 10 42.91 11.62 -23.17
C ARG A 10 43.96 10.57 -22.72
N GLN A 11 43.46 9.56 -22.02
CA GLN A 11 43.88 8.15 -22.04
C GLN A 11 44.15 7.53 -20.67
N ARG A 12 43.55 6.34 -20.58
CA ARG A 12 43.82 5.22 -19.67
C ARG A 12 42.96 5.15 -18.40
N SER A 13 41.88 4.39 -18.52
CA SER A 13 41.73 3.16 -17.69
C SER A 13 40.43 2.43 -18.06
N ARG A 14 40.55 1.44 -18.94
CA ARG A 14 39.53 0.41 -19.15
C ARG A 14 39.77 -0.66 -18.08
N LEU A 15 39.19 -0.52 -16.87
CA LEU A 15 39.11 -1.62 -15.88
C LEU A 15 38.14 -1.35 -14.71
N LEU A 16 37.21 -0.40 -14.82
CA LEU A 16 36.27 -0.11 -13.72
C LEU A 16 34.77 -0.28 -13.99
N PRO A 17 34.28 -1.10 -14.93
CA PRO A 17 32.82 -1.29 -15.03
C PRO A 17 32.28 -2.56 -14.37
N THR A 18 33.10 -3.48 -13.89
CA THR A 18 32.60 -4.77 -13.37
C THR A 18 32.33 -4.78 -11.88
N LEU A 19 32.99 -3.93 -11.10
CA LEU A 19 32.76 -3.82 -9.65
C LEU A 19 31.54 -2.97 -9.29
N CYS A 20 31.25 -1.91 -10.04
CA CYS A 20 30.03 -1.11 -9.82
C CYS A 20 28.73 -1.84 -10.19
N ARG A 21 28.74 -2.72 -11.20
CA ARG A 21 27.55 -3.51 -11.56
C ARG A 21 27.20 -4.58 -10.52
N ARG A 22 28.19 -5.15 -9.86
CA ARG A 22 27.94 -6.15 -8.79
C ARG A 22 27.48 -5.52 -7.48
N ALA A 23 27.93 -4.32 -7.16
CA ALA A 23 27.46 -3.57 -5.99
C ALA A 23 26.01 -3.05 -6.18
N ALA A 24 25.64 -2.61 -7.39
CA ALA A 24 24.29 -2.18 -7.71
C ALA A 24 23.26 -3.35 -7.72
N LEU A 25 23.67 -4.55 -8.12
CA LEU A 25 22.81 -5.73 -8.09
C LEU A 25 22.59 -6.26 -6.66
N LEU A 26 23.56 -6.14 -5.76
CA LEU A 26 23.42 -6.52 -4.35
C LEU A 26 22.54 -5.53 -3.58
N LEU A 27 22.52 -4.25 -3.96
CA LEU A 27 21.60 -3.26 -3.38
C LEU A 27 20.15 -3.45 -3.84
N LEU A 28 19.94 -3.96 -5.06
CA LEU A 28 18.59 -4.20 -5.60
C LEU A 28 17.92 -5.46 -5.03
N VAL A 29 18.69 -6.45 -4.58
CA VAL A 29 18.16 -7.68 -3.98
C VAL A 29 17.78 -7.47 -2.50
N LEU A 30 18.34 -6.46 -1.82
CA LEU A 30 18.02 -6.15 -0.42
C LEU A 30 16.80 -5.24 -0.22
N THR A 31 16.20 -4.70 -1.30
CA THR A 31 15.04 -3.80 -1.20
C THR A 31 13.69 -4.49 -1.47
N PHE A 32 13.67 -5.81 -1.76
CA PHE A 32 12.45 -6.57 -2.06
C PHE A 32 12.29 -7.83 -1.21
N THR A 33 12.25 -7.66 0.12
CA THR A 33 11.63 -8.68 0.98
C THR A 33 10.53 -8.03 1.81
N PRO A 34 9.25 -8.37 1.58
CA PRO A 34 8.20 -7.98 2.51
C PRO A 34 8.40 -8.73 3.82
N SER A 35 8.45 -7.99 4.90
CA SER A 35 8.45 -8.48 6.27
C SER A 35 7.23 -9.37 6.51
N LEU A 36 7.42 -10.67 6.55
CA LEU A 36 6.45 -11.63 7.08
C LEU A 36 6.56 -11.55 8.61
N ALA A 37 5.65 -10.83 9.23
CA ALA A 37 5.46 -10.89 10.68
C ALA A 37 4.93 -12.27 11.04
N ALA A 38 5.69 -12.97 11.89
CA ALA A 38 5.36 -14.27 12.43
C ALA A 38 4.08 -14.20 13.27
N LEU A 39 3.08 -15.00 12.91
CA LEU A 39 1.96 -15.37 13.77
C LEU A 39 2.37 -16.56 14.65
N PRO A 40 1.98 -16.62 15.92
CA PRO A 40 2.28 -17.75 16.78
C PRO A 40 1.41 -18.97 16.42
N ASN A 41 2.07 -20.11 16.30
CA ASN A 41 1.44 -21.42 16.20
C ASN A 41 0.63 -21.71 17.46
N SER A 42 -0.67 -21.96 17.31
CA SER A 42 -1.46 -22.72 18.27
C SER A 42 -1.96 -24.01 17.59
N THR A 43 -1.36 -25.09 17.94
CA THR A 43 -1.87 -26.45 17.71
C THR A 43 -3.10 -26.67 18.58
N GLY A 44 -4.22 -27.01 17.97
CA GLY A 44 -5.44 -27.38 18.68
C GLY A 44 -6.43 -28.03 17.71
N THR A 45 -6.42 -29.33 17.67
CA THR A 45 -7.35 -30.24 17.01
C THR A 45 -8.77 -30.04 17.51
N GLY A 46 -9.74 -29.96 16.59
CA GLY A 46 -11.15 -29.99 16.96
C GLY A 46 -12.05 -29.70 15.73
N GLN A 47 -12.29 -30.71 14.92
CA GLN A 47 -13.37 -30.67 13.91
C GLN A 47 -14.72 -30.69 14.59
N THR A 48 -15.56 -29.70 14.34
CA THR A 48 -17.00 -29.84 14.44
C THR A 48 -17.66 -29.06 13.29
N ARG A 49 -18.08 -29.81 12.27
CA ARG A 49 -18.94 -29.32 11.20
C ARG A 49 -20.34 -29.12 11.76
N LEU A 50 -20.84 -27.91 11.76
CA LEU A 50 -22.27 -27.62 11.84
C LEU A 50 -22.80 -27.37 10.44
N ALA A 51 -23.50 -28.35 9.91
CA ALA A 51 -24.27 -28.26 8.67
C ALA A 51 -25.65 -27.65 9.01
N PHE A 52 -26.03 -26.57 8.32
CA PHE A 52 -27.39 -26.08 8.30
C PHE A 52 -28.12 -26.73 7.11
N PRO A 53 -29.33 -27.26 7.31
CA PRO A 53 -30.13 -27.82 6.21
C PRO A 53 -30.82 -26.72 5.42
N VAL A 54 -30.70 -26.80 4.09
CA VAL A 54 -31.45 -26.05 3.10
C VAL A 54 -32.80 -26.77 2.93
N PRO A 55 -33.97 -26.09 2.95
CA PRO A 55 -35.24 -26.68 2.57
C PRO A 55 -35.39 -26.67 1.05
N THR A 56 -35.45 -27.84 0.44
CA THR A 56 -35.89 -28.06 -0.93
C THR A 56 -37.38 -27.90 -1.04
N ALA A 57 -37.81 -27.04 -1.95
CA ALA A 57 -39.21 -26.96 -2.38
C ALA A 57 -39.51 -28.05 -3.44
N GLN A 58 -40.61 -28.73 -3.27
CA GLN A 58 -41.27 -29.49 -4.36
C GLN A 58 -42.70 -28.98 -4.54
N PRO A 59 -43.18 -28.97 -5.78
CA PRO A 59 -44.51 -28.43 -6.11
C PRO A 59 -45.52 -29.54 -6.17
N ASP A 60 -46.73 -29.28 -5.65
CA ASP A 60 -47.90 -30.07 -6.03
C ASP A 60 -49.14 -29.21 -6.23
N THR A 61 -49.85 -29.56 -7.26
CA THR A 61 -50.96 -28.95 -7.95
C THR A 61 -52.32 -29.22 -7.23
N PRO A 62 -53.42 -28.64 -7.72
CA PRO A 62 -54.56 -28.27 -6.91
C PRO A 62 -55.72 -29.28 -6.91
N THR A 63 -56.47 -29.28 -5.85
CA THR A 63 -57.84 -29.87 -5.93
C THR A 63 -58.84 -29.01 -5.17
N ASN A 64 -59.83 -28.51 -5.88
CA ASN A 64 -61.11 -27.96 -5.42
C ASN A 64 -61.81 -28.87 -4.44
N LEU A 65 -62.46 -28.31 -3.45
CA LEU A 65 -63.89 -28.49 -3.21
C LEU A 65 -64.41 -27.65 -2.00
N ALA A 66 -65.53 -27.05 -2.22
CA ALA A 66 -66.32 -26.26 -1.32
C ALA A 66 -66.81 -27.05 -0.10
N HIS A 67 -66.97 -26.40 1.07
CA HIS A 67 -68.26 -26.20 1.80
C HIS A 67 -68.05 -25.90 3.28
N GLN A 68 -68.84 -24.95 3.69
CA GLN A 68 -69.54 -24.79 5.01
C GLN A 68 -68.70 -24.39 6.24
N GLY A 69 -69.09 -23.26 6.76
CA GLY A 69 -68.73 -22.64 8.01
C GLY A 69 -68.91 -23.50 9.23
N HIS A 70 -67.95 -23.39 10.11
CA HIS A 70 -68.11 -23.52 11.55
C HIS A 70 -67.20 -22.49 12.20
N GLN A 71 -67.78 -21.65 13.03
CA GLN A 71 -67.03 -20.80 13.95
C GLN A 71 -66.34 -21.70 14.97
N GLU A 72 -65.04 -21.67 14.97
CA GLU A 72 -64.20 -22.25 16.00
C GLU A 72 -63.92 -21.18 17.07
N PRO A 73 -64.01 -21.51 18.38
CA PRO A 73 -63.79 -20.56 19.47
C PRO A 73 -62.32 -20.19 19.55
N GLN A 74 -62.03 -18.88 19.75
CA GLN A 74 -60.67 -18.37 20.02
C GLN A 74 -60.00 -19.14 21.16
N PRO A 75 -58.74 -19.60 21.03
CA PRO A 75 -58.01 -20.17 22.15
C PRO A 75 -57.80 -19.09 23.22
N ALA A 76 -58.12 -19.44 24.44
CA ALA A 76 -57.86 -18.62 25.63
C ALA A 76 -56.32 -18.32 25.68
N GLN A 77 -55.98 -17.04 25.86
CA GLN A 77 -54.62 -16.62 26.13
C GLN A 77 -54.13 -17.31 27.40
N GLU A 78 -53.10 -18.11 27.29
CA GLU A 78 -52.39 -18.66 28.44
C GLU A 78 -51.87 -17.49 29.31
N PRO A 79 -51.94 -17.56 30.62
CA PRO A 79 -51.42 -16.51 31.48
C PRO A 79 -49.90 -16.49 31.35
N MET A 80 -49.36 -15.32 31.00
CA MET A 80 -47.90 -15.08 30.94
C MET A 80 -47.23 -15.56 32.22
N SER A 81 -46.12 -16.28 32.08
CA SER A 81 -45.38 -16.81 33.21
C SER A 81 -44.77 -15.66 34.05
N ALA A 82 -44.58 -15.89 35.35
CA ALA A 82 -43.97 -14.88 36.23
C ALA A 82 -42.54 -14.48 35.77
N SER A 83 -41.86 -15.32 34.98
CA SER A 83 -40.57 -15.03 34.36
C SER A 83 -40.70 -14.01 33.22
N ASP A 84 -41.76 -14.10 32.40
CA ASP A 84 -41.98 -13.17 31.27
C ASP A 84 -42.37 -11.77 31.74
N ILE A 85 -43.12 -11.71 32.87
CA ILE A 85 -43.48 -10.44 33.53
C ILE A 85 -42.24 -9.80 34.18
N SER A 86 -41.36 -10.60 34.78
CA SER A 86 -40.07 -10.11 35.34
C SER A 86 -39.13 -9.60 34.28
N GLU A 87 -39.02 -10.28 33.13
CA GLU A 87 -38.13 -9.88 32.03
C GLU A 87 -38.66 -8.64 31.29
N SER A 88 -39.98 -8.54 31.11
CA SER A 88 -40.61 -7.33 30.54
C SER A 88 -40.50 -6.12 31.47
N ALA A 89 -40.64 -6.31 32.79
CA ALA A 89 -40.48 -5.26 33.79
C ALA A 89 -38.98 -4.83 33.90
N HIS A 90 -38.02 -5.77 33.71
CA HIS A 90 -36.58 -5.45 33.69
C HIS A 90 -36.19 -4.67 32.43
N ARG A 91 -36.75 -5.02 31.28
CA ARG A 91 -36.55 -4.26 30.01
C ARG A 91 -37.19 -2.87 30.07
N ALA A 92 -38.41 -2.75 30.67
CA ALA A 92 -39.05 -1.46 30.87
C ALA A 92 -38.24 -0.57 31.82
N ASN A 93 -37.75 -1.10 32.94
CA ASN A 93 -36.88 -0.36 33.87
C ASN A 93 -35.51 0.04 33.26
N GLN A 94 -34.94 -0.76 32.39
CA GLN A 94 -33.70 -0.38 31.67
C GLN A 94 -33.94 0.71 30.64
N THR A 95 -35.09 0.67 29.94
CA THR A 95 -35.48 1.72 28.98
C THR A 95 -35.78 3.04 29.71
N ASP A 96 -36.43 2.99 30.85
CA ASP A 96 -36.72 4.17 31.67
C ASP A 96 -35.47 4.73 32.36
N ALA A 97 -34.54 3.90 32.80
CA ALA A 97 -33.26 4.34 33.34
C ALA A 97 -32.35 4.98 32.27
N LEU A 98 -32.33 4.41 31.04
CA LEU A 98 -31.62 5.01 29.90
C LEU A 98 -32.28 6.33 29.48
N SER A 99 -33.60 6.38 29.46
CA SER A 99 -34.40 7.58 29.18
C SER A 99 -34.15 8.69 30.20
N SER A 100 -34.09 8.35 31.50
CA SER A 100 -33.85 9.33 32.57
C SER A 100 -32.40 9.84 32.60
N ALA A 101 -31.42 8.98 32.31
CA ALA A 101 -30.00 9.39 32.17
C ALA A 101 -29.79 10.28 30.95
N THR A 102 -30.44 9.95 29.84
CA THR A 102 -30.44 10.75 28.61
C THR A 102 -31.12 12.10 28.87
N ALA A 103 -32.23 12.08 29.60
CA ALA A 103 -32.97 13.27 30.04
C ALA A 103 -32.08 14.23 30.86
N GLN A 104 -31.27 13.73 31.80
CA GLN A 104 -30.41 14.55 32.64
C GLN A 104 -29.28 15.23 31.83
N ILE A 105 -28.77 14.59 30.80
CA ILE A 105 -27.70 15.15 29.94
C ILE A 105 -28.23 16.27 29.06
N PHE A 106 -29.45 16.13 28.51
CA PHE A 106 -30.11 17.16 27.72
C PHE A 106 -30.61 18.36 28.52
N GLN A 107 -30.83 18.22 29.83
CA GLN A 107 -31.27 19.33 30.68
C GLN A 107 -30.27 20.48 30.79
N ASN A 108 -28.98 20.24 30.45
CA ASN A 108 -27.94 21.24 30.66
C ASN A 108 -27.55 22.05 29.41
N ARG A 109 -27.90 21.60 28.18
CA ARG A 109 -27.63 22.35 26.95
C ARG A 109 -28.50 21.85 25.78
N PRO A 110 -28.84 22.70 24.80
CA PRO A 110 -29.57 22.28 23.60
C PRO A 110 -28.74 21.30 22.74
N LEU A 111 -29.44 20.42 22.01
CA LEU A 111 -28.84 19.66 20.91
C LEU A 111 -28.61 20.60 19.75
N ARG A 112 -27.36 20.74 19.31
CA ARG A 112 -26.98 21.65 18.23
C ARG A 112 -26.89 20.89 16.92
N VAL A 113 -27.77 21.23 15.97
CA VAL A 113 -27.92 20.55 14.67
C VAL A 113 -27.64 21.54 13.54
N GLY A 114 -26.81 21.19 12.60
CA GLY A 114 -26.45 22.07 11.49
C GLY A 114 -26.44 21.42 10.12
N ILE A 115 -26.69 22.23 9.07
CA ILE A 115 -26.49 21.83 7.69
C ILE A 115 -25.35 22.68 7.10
N ILE A 116 -24.38 22.02 6.47
CA ILE A 116 -23.39 22.72 5.65
C ILE A 116 -24.10 23.46 4.50
N SER A 117 -23.62 24.66 4.14
CA SER A 117 -24.15 25.38 2.98
C SER A 117 -23.97 24.55 1.72
N LEU A 118 -25.04 23.94 1.25
CA LEU A 118 -25.12 23.19 0.00
C LEU A 118 -26.14 23.89 -0.91
N TRP A 119 -25.75 24.14 -2.14
CA TRP A 119 -26.65 24.58 -3.19
C TRP A 119 -27.22 23.34 -3.88
N GLU A 120 -28.39 22.94 -3.44
CA GLU A 120 -29.08 21.77 -3.96
C GLU A 120 -30.33 22.17 -4.74
N GLN A 121 -30.86 21.22 -5.49
CA GLN A 121 -32.16 21.42 -6.13
C GLN A 121 -33.23 21.71 -5.08
N PRO A 122 -34.28 22.45 -5.45
CA PRO A 122 -35.30 22.87 -4.48
C PRO A 122 -35.87 21.72 -3.64
N VAL A 123 -36.17 20.55 -4.25
CA VAL A 123 -36.70 19.38 -3.56
C VAL A 123 -35.71 18.77 -2.56
N THR A 124 -34.41 18.72 -2.93
CA THR A 124 -33.36 18.27 -2.00
C THR A 124 -33.20 19.26 -0.85
N ALA A 125 -33.28 20.56 -1.11
CA ALA A 125 -33.26 21.58 -0.05
C ALA A 125 -34.48 21.43 0.91
N GLU A 126 -35.66 21.16 0.37
CA GLU A 126 -36.84 20.83 1.15
C GLU A 126 -36.64 19.58 2.01
N ALA A 127 -36.09 18.50 1.43
CA ALA A 127 -35.77 17.27 2.17
C ALA A 127 -34.85 17.53 3.36
N LEU A 128 -33.81 18.37 3.17
CA LEU A 128 -32.87 18.72 4.23
C LEU A 128 -33.51 19.57 5.32
N MET A 129 -34.41 20.50 4.98
CA MET A 129 -35.17 21.30 5.96
C MET A 129 -36.14 20.45 6.74
N ASN A 130 -36.90 19.57 6.06
CA ASN A 130 -37.82 18.62 6.70
C ASN A 130 -37.07 17.65 7.63
N THR A 131 -35.81 17.32 7.30
CA THR A 131 -34.94 16.52 8.17
C THR A 131 -34.65 17.24 9.49
N LEU A 132 -34.31 18.54 9.44
CA LEU A 132 -34.09 19.31 10.67
C LEU A 132 -35.35 19.38 11.54
N GLU A 133 -36.49 19.66 10.95
CA GLU A 133 -37.81 19.69 11.67
C GLU A 133 -38.14 18.32 12.27
N THR A 134 -37.80 17.25 11.53
CA THR A 134 -38.01 15.88 12.02
C THR A 134 -37.14 15.55 13.22
N ILE A 135 -35.86 15.96 13.18
CA ILE A 135 -34.93 15.80 14.30
C ILE A 135 -35.45 16.63 15.50
N GLU A 136 -35.86 17.88 15.31
CA GLU A 136 -36.38 18.74 16.36
C GLU A 136 -37.60 18.08 17.05
N LYS A 137 -38.55 17.58 16.26
CA LYS A 137 -39.73 16.85 16.80
C LYS A 137 -39.34 15.57 17.55
N ALA A 138 -38.34 14.84 17.08
CA ALA A 138 -37.89 13.59 17.71
C ALA A 138 -37.26 13.81 19.09
N PHE A 139 -36.72 14.98 19.32
CA PHE A 139 -36.09 15.32 20.60
C PHE A 139 -37.01 16.10 21.54
N ALA A 140 -38.21 16.50 21.13
CA ALA A 140 -39.15 17.17 22.01
C ALA A 140 -39.41 16.35 23.28
N PRO A 141 -39.47 16.97 24.51
CA PRO A 141 -39.44 18.40 24.78
C PRO A 141 -38.05 19.02 24.97
N TYR A 142 -36.96 18.33 24.61
CA TYR A 142 -35.59 18.87 24.76
C TYR A 142 -35.32 19.97 23.74
N PRO A 143 -34.61 21.04 24.11
CA PRO A 143 -34.32 22.14 23.20
C PRO A 143 -33.34 21.68 22.12
N VAL A 144 -33.64 22.03 20.88
CA VAL A 144 -32.77 21.84 19.71
C VAL A 144 -32.44 23.19 19.11
N GLU A 145 -31.15 23.47 18.93
CA GLU A 145 -30.64 24.69 18.28
C GLU A 145 -30.23 24.36 16.83
N ILE A 146 -30.93 24.98 15.88
CA ILE A 146 -30.79 24.67 14.46
C ILE A 146 -29.97 25.75 13.73
N TYR A 147 -28.96 25.31 13.00
CA TYR A 147 -28.12 26.11 12.11
C TYR A 147 -28.36 25.69 10.64
N PRO A 148 -29.26 26.34 9.92
CA PRO A 148 -29.75 25.83 8.64
C PRO A 148 -28.74 26.01 7.46
N ARG A 149 -27.74 26.85 7.61
CA ARG A 149 -26.72 27.10 6.59
C ARG A 149 -25.41 27.50 7.23
N ILE A 150 -24.48 26.56 7.34
CA ILE A 150 -23.16 26.80 7.91
C ILE A 150 -22.10 26.74 6.81
N PRO A 151 -21.31 27.77 6.56
CA PRO A 151 -20.16 27.68 5.67
C PRO A 151 -19.18 26.58 6.10
N SER A 152 -18.58 25.86 5.13
CA SER A 152 -17.70 24.71 5.40
C SER A 152 -16.62 25.01 6.44
N PRO A 153 -15.86 26.14 6.40
CA PRO A 153 -14.83 26.41 7.40
C PRO A 153 -15.41 26.64 8.81
N LYS A 154 -16.61 27.24 8.90
CA LYS A 154 -17.28 27.46 10.17
C LYS A 154 -17.78 26.14 10.77
N LEU A 155 -18.33 25.23 9.95
CA LEU A 155 -18.78 23.92 10.41
C LEU A 155 -17.59 23.09 10.90
N GLU A 156 -16.47 23.13 10.20
CA GLU A 156 -15.22 22.48 10.58
C GLU A 156 -14.76 22.96 11.98
N HIS A 157 -14.69 24.25 12.18
CA HIS A 157 -14.36 24.83 13.48
C HIS A 157 -15.34 24.45 14.61
N LEU A 158 -16.65 24.37 14.31
CA LEU A 158 -17.65 23.95 15.29
C LEU A 158 -17.48 22.46 15.68
N ILE A 159 -17.08 21.60 14.73
CA ILE A 159 -16.77 20.20 14.98
C ILE A 159 -15.50 20.08 15.84
N GLU A 160 -14.41 20.74 15.44
CA GLU A 160 -13.13 20.72 16.17
C GLU A 160 -13.24 21.21 17.60
N THR A 161 -14.11 22.20 17.85
CA THR A 161 -14.33 22.77 19.17
C THR A 161 -15.45 22.09 19.97
N GLY A 162 -16.09 21.03 19.42
CA GLY A 162 -17.20 20.33 20.05
C GLY A 162 -18.44 21.22 20.24
N ASN A 163 -18.63 22.23 19.38
CA ASN A 163 -19.73 23.18 19.43
C ASN A 163 -20.88 22.86 18.47
N ILE A 164 -20.92 21.66 17.92
CA ILE A 164 -22.02 21.07 17.16
C ILE A 164 -22.16 19.62 17.58
N ASP A 165 -23.34 19.07 17.56
CA ASP A 165 -23.61 17.69 17.98
C ASP A 165 -24.00 16.81 16.79
N VAL A 166 -24.74 17.38 15.86
CA VAL A 166 -25.25 16.71 14.65
C VAL A 166 -25.07 17.63 13.46
N PHE A 167 -24.67 17.09 12.35
CA PHE A 167 -24.60 17.88 11.13
C PHE A 167 -24.96 17.07 9.88
N ILE A 168 -25.39 17.79 8.86
CA ILE A 168 -25.72 17.25 7.53
C ILE A 168 -24.74 17.83 6.54
N ALA A 169 -23.97 16.94 5.87
CA ALA A 169 -22.93 17.31 4.91
C ALA A 169 -22.70 16.19 3.89
N SER A 170 -21.84 16.44 2.88
CA SER A 170 -21.43 15.38 1.96
C SER A 170 -20.66 14.27 2.66
N SER A 171 -20.70 13.06 2.11
CA SER A 171 -19.91 11.92 2.61
C SER A 171 -18.40 12.23 2.69
N GLY A 172 -17.88 13.01 1.74
CA GLY A 172 -16.49 13.47 1.79
C GLY A 172 -16.22 14.37 3.00
N PHE A 173 -17.08 15.35 3.27
CA PHE A 173 -16.94 16.20 4.47
C PHE A 173 -16.99 15.37 5.76
N SER A 174 -17.98 14.48 5.89
CA SER A 174 -18.09 13.61 7.06
C SER A 174 -16.87 12.73 7.26
N MET A 175 -16.33 12.18 6.17
CA MET A 175 -15.10 11.37 6.23
C MET A 175 -13.85 12.20 6.57
N ARG A 176 -13.75 13.45 6.10
CA ARG A 176 -12.68 14.37 6.46
C ARG A 176 -12.66 14.64 7.97
N MET A 177 -13.85 14.80 8.55
CA MET A 177 -14.03 15.06 9.98
C MET A 177 -13.98 13.80 10.85
N SER A 178 -13.79 12.61 10.28
CA SER A 178 -13.73 11.34 11.04
C SER A 178 -12.71 11.29 12.18
N PRO A 179 -11.53 11.96 12.10
CA PRO A 179 -10.60 12.02 13.25
C PRO A 179 -11.17 12.72 14.49
N HIS A 180 -12.23 13.51 14.34
CA HIS A 180 -12.90 14.22 15.43
C HIS A 180 -14.11 13.43 16.01
N GLY A 181 -14.14 12.10 15.81
CA GLY A 181 -15.21 11.25 16.35
C GLY A 181 -16.54 11.38 15.62
N VAL A 182 -16.53 11.69 14.34
CA VAL A 182 -17.74 11.80 13.51
C VAL A 182 -18.25 10.42 13.11
N LEU A 183 -19.51 10.13 13.42
CA LEU A 183 -20.25 8.91 13.09
C LEU A 183 -21.38 9.22 12.10
N PRO A 184 -21.29 8.82 10.82
CA PRO A 184 -22.41 8.88 9.89
C PRO A 184 -23.51 7.89 10.31
N VAL A 185 -24.75 8.37 10.38
CA VAL A 185 -25.93 7.57 10.85
C VAL A 185 -26.99 7.38 9.79
N ALA A 186 -27.07 8.28 8.81
CA ALA A 186 -27.99 8.15 7.68
C ALA A 186 -27.39 8.79 6.42
N THR A 187 -27.81 8.30 5.25
CA THR A 187 -27.38 8.76 3.93
C THR A 187 -28.60 9.05 3.07
N LEU A 188 -28.60 10.19 2.39
CA LEU A 188 -29.70 10.60 1.52
C LEU A 188 -29.77 9.69 0.28
N ILE A 189 -30.96 9.21 0.00
CA ILE A 189 -31.32 8.41 -1.17
C ILE A 189 -32.38 9.18 -1.96
N THR A 190 -32.29 9.15 -3.28
CA THR A 190 -33.29 9.72 -4.18
C THR A 190 -33.70 8.71 -5.25
N ASP A 191 -34.81 8.95 -5.94
CA ASP A 191 -35.27 8.08 -7.04
C ASP A 191 -34.21 7.89 -8.14
N LEU A 192 -33.41 8.93 -8.43
CA LEU A 192 -32.30 8.85 -9.36
C LEU A 192 -31.04 8.21 -8.75
N GLN A 193 -30.98 8.10 -7.44
CA GLN A 193 -29.81 7.66 -6.65
C GLN A 193 -30.28 6.64 -5.59
N PRO A 194 -30.83 5.48 -6.01
CA PRO A 194 -31.49 4.55 -5.10
C PRO A 194 -30.52 3.76 -4.19
N ASN A 195 -29.23 3.76 -4.48
CA ASN A 195 -28.24 3.07 -3.67
C ASN A 195 -27.48 4.04 -2.76
N PRO A 196 -27.53 3.88 -1.43
CA PRO A 196 -26.86 4.78 -0.49
C PRO A 196 -25.33 4.81 -0.64
N ASN A 197 -24.71 3.77 -1.23
CA ASN A 197 -23.27 3.71 -1.42
C ASN A 197 -22.78 4.40 -2.69
N THR A 198 -23.67 4.69 -3.67
CA THR A 198 -23.32 5.15 -5.01
C THR A 198 -24.11 6.38 -5.47
N GLY A 199 -24.57 7.20 -4.53
CA GLY A 199 -25.49 8.31 -4.79
C GLY A 199 -24.84 9.58 -5.38
N VAL A 200 -23.51 9.67 -5.51
CA VAL A 200 -22.82 10.87 -6.02
C VAL A 200 -21.75 10.50 -7.02
N ALA A 201 -21.67 11.27 -8.10
CA ALA A 201 -20.59 11.23 -9.10
C ALA A 201 -20.39 12.63 -9.70
N THR A 202 -19.33 12.80 -10.47
CA THR A 202 -19.05 13.98 -11.30
C THR A 202 -19.34 13.69 -12.75
N THR A 203 -19.96 14.64 -13.42
CA THR A 203 -20.10 14.68 -14.88
C THR A 203 -19.16 15.73 -15.44
N PHE A 204 -18.32 15.35 -16.39
CA PHE A 204 -17.48 16.27 -17.13
C PHE A 204 -18.25 16.69 -18.39
N LEU A 205 -18.56 17.97 -18.46
CA LEU A 205 -19.28 18.57 -19.58
C LEU A 205 -18.31 19.34 -20.48
N VAL A 206 -18.44 19.12 -21.74
CA VAL A 206 -17.84 19.95 -22.80
C VAL A 206 -18.96 20.48 -23.70
N ARG A 207 -18.71 21.52 -24.50
CA ARG A 207 -19.69 21.98 -25.47
C ARG A 207 -20.03 20.86 -26.47
N ALA A 208 -21.26 20.84 -26.95
CA ALA A 208 -21.71 19.82 -27.89
C ALA A 208 -20.97 19.89 -29.23
N ASP A 209 -20.54 21.10 -29.66
CA ASP A 209 -19.78 21.38 -30.87
C ASP A 209 -18.27 21.19 -30.74
N GLU A 210 -17.77 20.85 -29.58
CA GLU A 210 -16.32 20.63 -29.34
C GLU A 210 -15.92 19.25 -29.82
N GLU A 211 -15.26 19.14 -30.96
CA GLU A 211 -14.87 17.88 -31.59
C GLU A 211 -13.49 17.38 -31.18
N ASN A 212 -12.62 18.26 -30.64
CA ASN A 212 -11.24 17.94 -30.31
C ASN A 212 -11.08 17.28 -28.94
N ILE A 213 -12.06 17.41 -28.05
CA ILE A 213 -12.03 16.86 -26.70
C ILE A 213 -12.93 15.60 -26.66
N LYS A 214 -12.35 14.42 -26.72
CA LYS A 214 -13.08 13.13 -26.76
C LYS A 214 -12.87 12.29 -25.50
N THR A 215 -11.74 12.46 -24.84
CA THR A 215 -11.34 11.69 -23.66
C THR A 215 -10.87 12.62 -22.53
N ILE A 216 -10.78 12.07 -21.30
CA ILE A 216 -10.21 12.81 -20.18
C ILE A 216 -8.74 13.19 -20.45
N ALA A 217 -8.00 12.40 -21.23
CA ALA A 217 -6.62 12.73 -21.59
C ALA A 217 -6.51 14.03 -22.41
N ASP A 218 -7.51 14.33 -23.26
CA ASP A 218 -7.56 15.54 -24.07
C ASP A 218 -7.80 16.83 -23.24
N LEU A 219 -8.18 16.65 -21.96
CA LEU A 219 -8.37 17.77 -21.01
C LEU A 219 -7.05 18.31 -20.44
N LYS A 220 -5.92 17.64 -20.70
CA LYS A 220 -4.63 18.13 -20.22
C LYS A 220 -4.35 19.52 -20.81
N ASP A 221 -3.91 20.43 -19.92
CA ASP A 221 -3.63 21.84 -20.24
C ASP A 221 -4.86 22.64 -20.73
N LYS A 222 -6.10 22.16 -20.51
CA LYS A 222 -7.35 22.86 -20.76
C LYS A 222 -7.79 23.67 -19.55
N ARG A 223 -8.72 24.62 -19.78
CA ARG A 223 -9.31 25.43 -18.70
C ARG A 223 -10.52 24.74 -18.12
N LEU A 224 -10.55 24.60 -16.80
CA LEU A 224 -11.63 23.97 -16.06
C LEU A 224 -12.53 25.01 -15.39
N SER A 225 -13.85 24.80 -15.48
CA SER A 225 -14.84 25.43 -14.59
C SER A 225 -15.29 24.45 -13.51
N ALA A 226 -15.24 24.87 -12.26
CA ALA A 226 -15.61 24.04 -11.10
C ALA A 226 -16.23 24.91 -9.99
N SER A 227 -16.84 24.28 -8.98
CA SER A 227 -17.50 24.99 -7.87
C SER A 227 -16.48 25.67 -6.93
N TYR A 228 -15.74 24.91 -6.14
CA TYR A 228 -14.69 25.38 -5.22
C TYR A 228 -13.75 24.20 -4.88
N ALA A 229 -12.54 24.52 -4.44
CA ALA A 229 -11.47 23.53 -4.27
C ALA A 229 -11.76 22.38 -3.28
N SER A 230 -12.63 22.60 -2.28
CA SER A 230 -13.04 21.58 -1.32
C SER A 230 -14.35 20.87 -1.70
N ALA A 231 -14.96 21.16 -2.85
CA ALA A 231 -16.21 20.56 -3.29
C ALA A 231 -16.04 19.06 -3.56
N PHE A 232 -16.62 18.24 -2.67
CA PHE A 232 -16.53 16.78 -2.80
C PHE A 232 -17.37 16.26 -3.96
N MET A 233 -18.62 16.68 -4.09
CA MET A 233 -19.64 16.08 -4.96
C MET A 233 -19.51 16.45 -6.45
N SER A 234 -18.46 17.18 -6.82
CA SER A 234 -18.14 17.55 -8.21
C SER A 234 -16.63 17.60 -8.43
N TYR A 235 -15.93 18.60 -7.89
CA TYR A 235 -14.53 18.84 -8.20
C TYR A 235 -13.58 17.70 -7.72
N ARG A 236 -13.64 17.31 -6.42
CA ARG A 236 -12.73 16.30 -5.88
C ARG A 236 -12.98 14.90 -6.44
N THR A 237 -14.24 14.52 -6.63
CA THR A 237 -14.57 13.24 -7.28
C THR A 237 -14.14 13.23 -8.75
N GLY A 238 -14.20 14.37 -9.44
CA GLY A 238 -13.63 14.53 -10.78
C GLY A 238 -12.11 14.44 -10.81
N LEU A 239 -11.41 15.11 -9.90
CA LEU A 239 -9.95 14.99 -9.78
C LEU A 239 -9.51 13.52 -9.52
N GLY A 240 -10.32 12.74 -8.83
CA GLY A 240 -10.07 11.32 -8.62
C GLY A 240 -9.97 10.51 -9.91
N GLU A 241 -10.71 10.90 -10.96
CA GLU A 241 -10.63 10.24 -12.27
C GLU A 241 -9.34 10.60 -13.02
N ILE A 242 -8.82 11.80 -12.79
CA ILE A 242 -7.52 12.24 -13.33
C ILE A 242 -6.37 11.49 -12.64
N ALA A 243 -6.42 11.40 -11.29
CA ALA A 243 -5.42 10.70 -10.50
C ALA A 243 -5.31 9.20 -10.84
N VAL A 244 -6.45 8.50 -11.00
CA VAL A 244 -6.48 7.07 -11.35
C VAL A 244 -5.87 6.78 -12.72
N ARG A 245 -5.94 7.73 -13.64
CA ARG A 245 -5.29 7.62 -14.96
C ARG A 245 -3.79 7.93 -14.93
N GLY A 246 -3.23 8.21 -13.74
CA GLY A 246 -1.81 8.45 -13.55
C GLY A 246 -1.36 9.89 -13.83
N TYR A 247 -2.29 10.81 -14.02
CA TYR A 247 -1.98 12.24 -14.15
C TYR A 247 -1.87 12.88 -12.75
N ASP A 248 -1.07 13.94 -12.65
CA ASP A 248 -1.04 14.79 -11.46
C ASP A 248 -2.25 15.74 -11.47
N PRO A 249 -3.23 15.59 -10.55
CA PRO A 249 -4.43 16.42 -10.55
C PRO A 249 -4.16 17.91 -10.28
N GLU A 250 -3.05 18.25 -9.61
CA GLU A 250 -2.71 19.64 -9.27
C GLU A 250 -2.19 20.43 -10.47
N HIS A 251 -1.58 19.74 -11.44
CA HIS A 251 -0.96 20.35 -12.62
C HIS A 251 -1.59 19.86 -13.93
N PHE A 252 -2.79 19.29 -13.86
CA PHE A 252 -3.44 18.73 -15.05
C PHE A 252 -4.09 19.79 -15.93
N PHE A 253 -4.75 20.77 -15.32
CA PHE A 253 -5.40 21.88 -16.01
C PHE A 253 -4.48 23.08 -16.10
N SER A 254 -4.57 23.85 -17.19
CA SER A 254 -3.81 25.10 -17.34
C SER A 254 -4.32 26.21 -16.42
N ASP A 255 -5.64 26.22 -16.18
CA ASP A 255 -6.32 27.16 -15.31
C ASP A 255 -7.60 26.54 -14.74
N ILE A 256 -8.00 26.96 -13.53
CA ILE A 256 -9.21 26.48 -12.86
C ILE A 256 -10.02 27.67 -12.39
N HIS A 257 -11.15 27.90 -13.06
CA HIS A 257 -12.12 28.90 -12.66
C HIS A 257 -13.07 28.35 -11.60
N PHE A 258 -12.90 28.76 -10.36
CA PHE A 258 -13.84 28.46 -9.28
C PHE A 258 -14.96 29.50 -9.25
N THR A 259 -16.23 29.03 -9.30
CA THR A 259 -17.41 29.92 -9.20
C THR A 259 -17.62 30.43 -7.77
N GLY A 260 -17.05 29.76 -6.76
CA GLY A 260 -17.20 30.11 -5.35
C GLY A 260 -18.44 29.55 -4.70
N ASP A 261 -19.36 29.02 -5.47
CA ASP A 261 -20.55 28.31 -5.01
C ASP A 261 -20.70 26.96 -5.70
N SER A 262 -21.74 26.21 -5.37
CA SER A 262 -22.02 24.88 -5.95
C SER A 262 -23.14 24.92 -6.99
N GLU A 263 -23.48 26.07 -7.52
CA GLU A 263 -24.50 26.19 -8.57
C GLU A 263 -23.98 25.64 -9.90
N ASN A 264 -24.44 24.45 -10.26
CA ASN A 264 -23.98 23.75 -11.47
C ASN A 264 -24.29 24.54 -12.78
N ALA A 265 -25.34 25.32 -12.79
CA ALA A 265 -25.68 26.18 -13.94
C ALA A 265 -24.61 27.26 -14.18
N ALA A 266 -24.11 27.90 -13.11
CA ALA A 266 -23.04 28.89 -13.21
C ALA A 266 -21.70 28.24 -13.65
N ILE A 267 -21.44 27.00 -13.22
CA ILE A 267 -20.26 26.25 -13.65
C ILE A 267 -20.33 25.91 -15.13
N ALA A 268 -21.47 25.41 -15.59
CA ALA A 268 -21.68 25.03 -17.01
C ALA A 268 -21.74 26.23 -17.97
N SER A 269 -22.31 27.37 -17.55
CA SER A 269 -22.43 28.56 -18.39
C SER A 269 -21.09 29.13 -18.88
N ARG A 270 -19.99 28.86 -18.19
CA ARG A 270 -18.63 29.27 -18.65
C ARG A 270 -18.16 28.50 -19.89
N LEU A 271 -18.78 27.38 -20.22
CA LEU A 271 -18.58 26.72 -21.50
C LEU A 271 -19.20 27.54 -22.65
N ASP A 272 -20.41 28.11 -22.43
CA ASP A 272 -21.13 28.91 -23.40
C ASP A 272 -20.40 30.23 -23.71
N THR A 273 -19.72 30.80 -22.70
CA THR A 273 -18.92 32.03 -22.85
C THR A 273 -17.49 31.79 -23.33
N HIS A 274 -17.09 30.52 -23.57
CA HIS A 274 -15.73 30.12 -23.91
C HIS A 274 -14.65 30.50 -22.85
N GLU A 275 -15.06 30.75 -21.61
CA GLU A 275 -14.15 31.00 -20.51
C GLU A 275 -13.52 29.70 -19.99
N ALA A 276 -14.20 28.56 -20.18
CA ALA A 276 -13.72 27.23 -19.85
C ALA A 276 -13.89 26.27 -21.03
N ASP A 277 -13.08 25.24 -21.09
CA ASP A 277 -13.11 24.20 -22.10
C ASP A 277 -13.84 22.94 -21.58
N VAL A 278 -13.84 22.73 -20.26
CA VAL A 278 -14.54 21.66 -19.55
C VAL A 278 -15.17 22.18 -18.26
N ALA A 279 -16.31 21.61 -17.86
CA ALA A 279 -16.99 21.90 -16.62
C ALA A 279 -17.17 20.63 -15.80
N MET A 280 -16.82 20.66 -14.51
CA MET A 280 -17.10 19.58 -13.56
C MET A 280 -18.36 19.91 -12.77
N VAL A 281 -19.46 19.27 -13.13
CA VAL A 281 -20.75 19.41 -12.44
C VAL A 281 -21.10 18.13 -11.67
N ARG A 282 -22.02 18.23 -10.71
CA ARG A 282 -22.57 17.07 -10.05
C ARG A 282 -23.40 16.23 -11.04
N ALA A 283 -23.28 14.92 -10.99
CA ALA A 283 -24.12 14.01 -11.77
C ALA A 283 -25.60 14.26 -11.51
N CYS A 284 -26.45 13.88 -12.45
CA CYS A 284 -27.90 14.12 -12.47
C CYS A 284 -28.32 15.59 -12.71
N TRP A 285 -27.38 16.54 -12.68
CA TRP A 285 -27.75 17.93 -12.95
C TRP A 285 -28.23 18.13 -14.40
N LEU A 286 -27.54 17.54 -15.35
CA LEU A 286 -27.85 17.73 -16.77
C LEU A 286 -29.21 17.13 -17.12
N GLU A 287 -29.57 15.98 -16.54
CA GLU A 287 -30.84 15.31 -16.79
C GLU A 287 -32.04 16.12 -16.31
N HIS A 288 -31.85 16.95 -15.28
CA HIS A 288 -32.89 17.85 -14.80
C HIS A 288 -33.02 19.15 -15.59
N GLN A 289 -32.14 19.39 -16.58
CA GLN A 289 -32.20 20.61 -17.40
C GLN A 289 -33.23 20.46 -18.53
N PRO A 290 -33.81 21.58 -19.00
CA PRO A 290 -34.63 21.58 -20.19
C PRO A 290 -33.86 21.09 -21.43
N PRO A 291 -34.53 20.54 -22.46
CA PRO A 291 -33.88 20.00 -23.67
C PRO A 291 -32.95 21.01 -24.34
N GLU A 292 -33.29 22.30 -24.33
CA GLU A 292 -32.53 23.40 -24.92
C GLU A 292 -31.17 23.61 -24.20
N VAL A 293 -31.12 23.37 -22.90
CA VAL A 293 -29.89 23.43 -22.11
C VAL A 293 -29.08 22.16 -22.31
N ARG A 294 -29.74 20.99 -22.26
CA ARG A 294 -29.07 19.69 -22.45
C ARG A 294 -28.37 19.59 -23.78
N SER A 295 -28.98 20.08 -24.87
CA SER A 295 -28.43 20.04 -26.22
C SER A 295 -27.12 20.84 -26.41
N ARG A 296 -26.81 21.76 -25.49
CA ARG A 296 -25.60 22.60 -25.57
C ARG A 296 -24.34 21.85 -25.09
N TYR A 297 -24.52 20.80 -24.34
CA TYR A 297 -23.42 20.10 -23.66
C TYR A 297 -23.38 18.64 -24.03
N ARG A 298 -22.19 18.07 -24.00
CA ARG A 298 -21.92 16.65 -24.16
C ARG A 298 -21.17 16.15 -22.94
N VAL A 299 -21.56 14.96 -22.42
CA VAL A 299 -20.85 14.27 -21.33
C VAL A 299 -19.61 13.60 -21.92
N LEU A 300 -18.47 13.83 -21.28
CA LEU A 300 -17.19 13.22 -21.67
C LEU A 300 -17.04 11.85 -21.02
N GLU A 301 -16.63 10.84 -21.78
CA GLU A 301 -16.49 9.44 -21.35
C GLU A 301 -17.69 8.99 -20.50
N PRO A 302 -18.91 8.99 -21.05
CA PRO A 302 -20.12 8.69 -20.28
C PRO A 302 -20.07 7.28 -19.72
N ARG A 303 -20.43 7.13 -18.46
CA ARG A 303 -20.68 5.86 -17.78
C ARG A 303 -22.14 5.77 -17.39
N GLU A 304 -22.67 4.57 -17.50
CA GLU A 304 -23.97 4.22 -17.00
C GLU A 304 -23.76 3.24 -15.81
N ASP A 305 -24.38 3.54 -14.68
CA ASP A 305 -24.35 2.69 -13.50
C ASP A 305 -25.80 2.28 -13.19
N PRO A 306 -26.11 0.99 -13.06
CA PRO A 306 -27.47 0.53 -12.75
C PRO A 306 -27.99 1.05 -11.41
N THR A 307 -27.11 1.56 -10.56
CA THR A 307 -27.43 2.09 -9.22
C THR A 307 -27.43 3.63 -9.16
N LEU A 308 -27.13 4.30 -10.28
CA LEU A 308 -27.20 5.73 -10.43
C LEU A 308 -27.87 6.04 -11.78
N HIS A 309 -29.14 6.45 -11.76
CA HIS A 309 -29.96 6.63 -12.96
C HIS A 309 -29.65 7.94 -13.71
N CYS A 310 -28.36 8.31 -13.75
CA CYS A 310 -27.85 9.50 -14.45
C CYS A 310 -26.53 9.17 -15.13
N VAL A 311 -26.29 9.80 -16.26
CA VAL A 311 -25.00 9.68 -16.97
C VAL A 311 -23.92 10.46 -16.22
N HIS A 312 -22.80 9.82 -15.96
CA HIS A 312 -21.69 10.41 -15.22
C HIS A 312 -20.34 10.01 -15.81
N THR A 313 -19.27 10.71 -15.42
CA THR A 313 -17.90 10.43 -15.87
C THR A 313 -17.08 9.72 -14.79
N SER A 314 -17.24 10.15 -13.53
CA SER A 314 -16.42 9.63 -12.43
C SER A 314 -16.96 8.32 -11.84
N ARG A 315 -16.19 7.68 -10.98
CA ARG A 315 -16.68 6.66 -10.03
C ARG A 315 -17.74 7.25 -9.12
N THR A 316 -18.55 6.38 -8.52
CA THR A 316 -19.66 6.74 -7.64
C THR A 316 -19.25 6.69 -6.17
N TYR A 317 -19.91 7.50 -5.35
CA TYR A 317 -19.64 7.66 -3.91
C TYR A 317 -20.96 7.84 -3.13
N PRO A 318 -20.96 7.59 -1.81
CA PRO A 318 -22.11 7.89 -0.97
C PRO A 318 -22.49 9.38 -1.01
N ASN A 319 -23.80 9.65 -0.85
CA ASN A 319 -24.38 10.98 -0.99
C ASN A 319 -24.21 11.84 0.29
N ILE A 320 -25.12 12.78 0.52
CA ILE A 320 -25.24 13.60 1.72
C ILE A 320 -25.51 12.69 2.92
N MET A 321 -24.89 12.98 4.04
CA MET A 321 -25.01 12.20 5.28
C MET A 321 -25.44 13.06 6.44
N VAL A 322 -26.25 12.46 7.31
CA VAL A 322 -26.44 12.92 8.69
C VAL A 322 -25.36 12.26 9.53
N SER A 323 -24.58 13.06 10.22
CA SER A 323 -23.50 12.61 11.07
C SER A 323 -23.64 13.15 12.48
N VAL A 324 -23.28 12.33 13.47
CA VAL A 324 -23.32 12.65 14.90
C VAL A 324 -21.89 12.67 15.42
N LEU A 325 -21.57 13.62 16.31
CA LEU A 325 -20.24 13.68 16.94
C LEU A 325 -20.19 12.77 18.16
N GLU A 326 -19.04 12.15 18.37
CA GLU A 326 -18.69 11.54 19.66
C GLU A 326 -18.73 12.63 20.76
N GLY A 327 -19.36 12.32 21.89
CA GLY A 327 -19.59 13.31 22.95
C GLY A 327 -20.88 14.12 22.82
N SER A 328 -21.67 13.90 21.73
CA SER A 328 -23.09 14.25 21.73
C SER A 328 -23.84 13.50 22.85
N ALA A 329 -25.06 13.93 23.12
CA ALA A 329 -25.86 13.27 24.12
C ALA A 329 -25.94 11.74 23.90
N PRO A 330 -25.72 10.92 24.94
CA PRO A 330 -25.86 9.47 24.85
C PRO A 330 -27.15 9.05 24.20
N GLY A 331 -27.06 8.19 23.17
CA GLY A 331 -28.26 7.72 22.44
C GLY A 331 -28.75 8.66 21.33
N ALA A 332 -28.22 9.88 21.17
CA ALA A 332 -28.63 10.79 20.10
C ALA A 332 -28.50 10.14 18.70
N ALA A 333 -27.42 9.47 18.44
CA ALA A 333 -27.20 8.74 17.17
C ALA A 333 -28.29 7.69 16.94
N HIS A 334 -28.70 6.94 17.98
CA HIS A 334 -29.73 5.93 17.88
C HIS A 334 -31.10 6.55 17.61
N VAL A 335 -31.46 7.62 18.34
CA VAL A 335 -32.73 8.31 18.14
C VAL A 335 -32.81 8.87 16.72
N ILE A 336 -31.80 9.56 16.26
CA ILE A 336 -31.74 10.15 14.92
C ILE A 336 -31.84 9.06 13.85
N ALA A 337 -31.00 8.03 13.93
CA ALA A 337 -31.03 6.94 12.96
C ALA A 337 -32.38 6.27 12.89
N ARG A 338 -32.94 5.88 14.05
CA ARG A 338 -34.29 5.25 14.13
C ARG A 338 -35.36 6.15 13.53
N THR A 339 -35.36 7.44 13.88
CA THR A 339 -36.39 8.39 13.40
C THR A 339 -36.27 8.56 11.88
N LEU A 340 -35.10 8.87 11.35
CA LEU A 340 -34.90 9.13 9.92
C LEU A 340 -35.15 7.89 9.06
N LEU A 341 -34.72 6.71 9.51
CA LEU A 341 -34.87 5.46 8.78
C LEU A 341 -36.30 4.89 8.86
N SER A 342 -37.15 5.35 9.82
CA SER A 342 -38.55 4.97 9.90
C SER A 342 -39.47 5.77 8.98
N ILE A 343 -38.99 6.92 8.47
CA ILE A 343 -39.76 7.78 7.57
C ILE A 343 -39.66 7.23 6.16
N LYS A 344 -40.79 6.92 5.56
CA LYS A 344 -40.82 6.38 4.20
C LYS A 344 -40.32 7.37 3.17
N GLU A 345 -40.67 8.64 3.33
CA GLU A 345 -40.29 9.72 2.39
C GLU A 345 -40.23 11.03 3.16
N ILE A 346 -39.09 11.75 3.03
CA ILE A 346 -38.85 13.02 3.73
C ILE A 346 -39.24 14.23 2.86
N ALA A 347 -39.19 14.06 1.55
CA ALA A 347 -39.68 14.94 0.51
C ALA A 347 -39.90 14.09 -0.74
N PRO A 348 -40.67 14.57 -1.76
CA PRO A 348 -40.93 13.79 -2.97
C PRO A 348 -39.68 13.12 -3.56
N GLY A 349 -39.70 11.77 -3.62
CA GLY A 349 -38.57 10.96 -4.13
C GLY A 349 -37.32 11.00 -3.27
N HIS A 350 -37.38 11.46 -2.00
CA HIS A 350 -36.22 11.54 -1.11
C HIS A 350 -36.50 10.79 0.21
N HIS A 351 -35.55 9.94 0.60
CA HIS A 351 -35.64 9.22 1.88
C HIS A 351 -34.20 8.98 2.44
N TRP A 352 -34.16 8.54 3.70
CA TRP A 352 -32.88 8.24 4.37
C TRP A 352 -32.64 6.74 4.40
N GLY A 353 -31.40 6.33 4.03
CA GLY A 353 -30.89 4.97 4.16
C GLY A 353 -29.55 4.95 4.88
N VAL A 354 -28.84 3.84 4.84
CA VAL A 354 -27.52 3.68 5.47
C VAL A 354 -26.50 3.31 4.41
N ALA A 355 -25.46 4.12 4.25
CA ALA A 355 -24.28 3.73 3.48
C ALA A 355 -23.46 2.75 4.30
N THR A 356 -23.17 1.60 3.70
CA THR A 356 -22.41 0.51 4.35
C THR A 356 -20.95 0.48 3.93
N ASP A 357 -20.57 1.25 2.93
CA ASP A 357 -19.20 1.29 2.40
C ASP A 357 -18.70 2.72 2.15
N LEU A 358 -17.85 3.20 3.05
CA LEU A 358 -17.16 4.49 2.93
C LEU A 358 -15.71 4.35 2.40
N ARG A 359 -15.26 3.14 2.09
CA ARG A 359 -13.90 2.90 1.55
C ARG A 359 -13.64 3.63 0.23
N PRO A 360 -14.60 3.82 -0.70
CA PRO A 360 -14.38 4.62 -1.90
C PRO A 360 -13.96 6.06 -1.60
N VAL A 361 -14.57 6.70 -0.57
CA VAL A 361 -14.21 8.07 -0.16
C VAL A 361 -12.81 8.13 0.41
N ASN A 362 -12.46 7.19 1.28
CA ASN A 362 -11.10 7.08 1.83
C ASN A 362 -10.05 6.82 0.73
N ARG A 363 -10.38 5.97 -0.24
CA ARG A 363 -9.52 5.69 -1.39
C ARG A 363 -9.28 6.94 -2.22
N LEU A 364 -10.33 7.70 -2.52
CA LEU A 364 -10.24 8.97 -3.24
C LEU A 364 -9.27 9.94 -2.54
N TYR A 365 -9.43 10.16 -1.25
CA TYR A 365 -8.57 11.07 -0.49
C TYR A 365 -7.12 10.62 -0.44
N ARG A 366 -6.88 9.30 -0.39
CA ARG A 366 -5.53 8.72 -0.48
C ARG A 366 -4.91 8.90 -1.87
N GLU A 367 -5.69 8.68 -2.92
CA GLU A 367 -5.24 8.86 -4.32
C GLU A 367 -4.89 10.32 -4.59
N LEU A 368 -5.69 11.27 -4.11
CA LEU A 368 -5.45 12.70 -4.21
C LEU A 368 -4.41 13.22 -3.20
N LYS A 369 -4.04 12.42 -2.22
CA LYS A 369 -3.13 12.81 -1.11
C LYS A 369 -3.59 14.08 -0.41
N ILE A 370 -4.88 14.19 -0.12
CA ILE A 370 -5.50 15.37 0.53
C ILE A 370 -6.11 15.00 1.87
N GLU A 371 -6.47 16.01 2.67
CA GLU A 371 -7.13 15.88 3.95
C GLU A 371 -6.35 14.96 4.89
N ASN A 372 -6.98 13.94 5.44
CA ASN A 372 -6.36 12.97 6.36
C ASN A 372 -5.15 12.21 5.75
N TYR A 373 -4.92 12.34 4.45
CA TYR A 373 -3.82 11.72 3.71
C TYR A 373 -2.82 12.73 3.14
N ALA A 374 -2.90 14.01 3.52
CA ALA A 374 -1.98 15.06 3.06
C ALA A 374 -0.51 14.74 3.38
N TYR A 375 -0.26 14.01 4.47
CA TYR A 375 1.08 13.54 4.84
C TYR A 375 1.75 12.65 3.76
N LEU A 376 0.99 12.08 2.81
CA LEU A 376 1.53 11.30 1.70
C LEU A 376 2.17 12.18 0.61
N ARG A 377 1.93 13.50 0.62
CA ARG A 377 2.60 14.47 -0.27
C ARG A 377 4.04 14.72 0.17
N ASP A 378 4.26 14.77 1.48
CA ASP A 378 5.50 15.24 2.12
C ASP A 378 6.47 14.11 2.45
N ILE A 379 6.43 12.97 1.74
CA ILE A 379 7.51 11.99 1.83
C ILE A 379 8.71 12.54 1.06
N SER A 380 9.26 13.66 1.55
CA SER A 380 10.57 14.12 1.15
C SER A 380 11.59 13.06 1.53
N PHE A 381 12.54 12.76 0.63
CA PHE A 381 13.67 11.89 0.97
C PHE A 381 14.37 12.35 2.27
N LYS A 382 14.38 13.64 2.51
CA LYS A 382 14.89 14.26 3.75
C LYS A 382 14.12 13.80 4.98
N ASP A 383 12.78 13.80 4.94
CA ASP A 383 11.94 13.41 6.08
C ASP A 383 11.99 11.89 6.31
N TRP A 384 12.04 11.12 5.23
CA TRP A 384 12.27 9.67 5.33
C TRP A 384 13.64 9.39 5.97
N LEU A 385 14.69 10.09 5.53
CA LEU A 385 16.04 9.95 6.05
C LEU A 385 16.13 10.34 7.52
N THR A 386 15.51 11.46 7.92
CA THR A 386 15.52 11.91 9.34
C THR A 386 14.74 10.95 10.25
N LYS A 387 13.60 10.43 9.81
CA LYS A 387 12.82 9.43 10.55
C LYS A 387 13.53 8.09 10.69
N ASN A 388 14.36 7.73 9.71
CA ASN A 388 15.07 6.45 9.67
C ASN A 388 16.58 6.60 9.88
N LEU A 389 17.05 7.75 10.39
CA LEU A 389 18.48 8.06 10.53
C LEU A 389 19.24 6.99 11.31
N ALA A 390 18.67 6.50 12.42
CA ALA A 390 19.28 5.44 13.23
C ALA A 390 19.50 4.14 12.43
N TRP A 391 18.52 3.73 11.63
CA TRP A 391 18.62 2.54 10.77
C TRP A 391 19.60 2.74 9.62
N CYS A 392 19.63 3.95 9.02
CA CYS A 392 20.58 4.29 7.97
C CYS A 392 22.03 4.29 8.50
N VAL A 393 22.27 4.84 9.69
CA VAL A 393 23.57 4.82 10.35
C VAL A 393 24.00 3.39 10.68
N LEU A 394 23.09 2.56 11.21
CA LEU A 394 23.37 1.16 11.53
C LEU A 394 23.71 0.35 10.27
N ALA A 395 22.97 0.54 9.18
CA ALA A 395 23.25 -0.09 7.90
C ALA A 395 24.61 0.36 7.33
N ALA A 396 24.92 1.65 7.37
CA ALA A 396 26.22 2.17 6.95
C ALA A 396 27.37 1.61 7.78
N ALA A 397 27.23 1.55 9.12
CA ALA A 397 28.22 0.95 10.00
C ALA A 397 28.44 -0.55 9.70
N MET A 398 27.37 -1.28 9.42
CA MET A 398 27.46 -2.69 9.04
C MET A 398 28.19 -2.89 7.71
N ILE A 399 27.88 -2.07 6.70
CA ILE A 399 28.56 -2.11 5.38
C ILE A 399 30.05 -1.81 5.54
N LEU A 400 30.39 -0.76 6.32
CA LEU A 400 31.78 -0.39 6.61
C LEU A 400 32.50 -1.50 7.38
N GLY A 401 31.85 -2.13 8.35
CA GLY A 401 32.36 -3.27 9.10
C GLY A 401 32.67 -4.48 8.20
N LEU A 402 31.74 -4.81 7.31
CA LEU A 402 31.94 -5.89 6.34
C LEU A 402 33.07 -5.57 5.34
N ALA A 403 33.15 -4.32 4.86
CA ALA A 403 34.22 -3.89 3.97
C ALA A 403 35.59 -3.96 4.66
N PHE A 404 35.66 -3.48 5.91
CA PHE A 404 36.88 -3.58 6.72
C PHE A 404 37.27 -5.03 7.01
N HIS A 405 36.30 -5.87 7.37
CA HIS A 405 36.53 -7.30 7.58
C HIS A 405 37.05 -7.98 6.31
N SER A 406 36.44 -7.71 5.17
CA SER A 406 36.87 -8.25 3.86
C SER A 406 38.30 -7.78 3.49
N TRP A 407 38.59 -6.50 3.73
CA TRP A 407 39.93 -5.96 3.53
C TRP A 407 40.97 -6.61 4.44
N ARG A 408 40.62 -6.78 5.75
CA ARG A 408 41.50 -7.43 6.74
C ARG A 408 41.77 -8.89 6.38
N VAL A 409 40.72 -9.64 6.02
CA VAL A 409 40.88 -11.04 5.59
C VAL A 409 41.74 -11.12 4.34
N GLY A 410 41.51 -10.29 3.34
CA GLY A 410 42.33 -10.24 2.13
C GLY A 410 43.80 -9.87 2.41
N TYR A 411 44.06 -9.00 3.39
CA TYR A 411 45.40 -8.67 3.83
C TYR A 411 46.09 -9.88 4.52
N LEU A 412 45.40 -10.51 5.47
CA LEU A 412 45.92 -11.69 6.19
C LEU A 412 46.19 -12.87 5.26
N VAL A 413 45.30 -13.12 4.31
CA VAL A 413 45.50 -14.17 3.30
C VAL A 413 46.74 -13.90 2.49
N ARG A 414 46.96 -12.66 2.02
CA ARG A 414 48.15 -12.29 1.26
C ARG A 414 49.46 -12.49 2.06
N VAL A 415 49.46 -12.10 3.34
CA VAL A 415 50.62 -12.30 4.22
C VAL A 415 50.88 -13.80 4.43
N ARG A 416 49.85 -14.58 4.70
CA ARG A 416 50.00 -16.03 4.91
C ARG A 416 50.38 -16.79 3.65
N THR A 417 49.87 -16.39 2.48
CA THR A 417 50.29 -17.01 1.22
C THR A 417 51.76 -16.70 0.90
N ALA A 418 52.22 -15.47 1.18
CA ALA A 418 53.65 -15.13 0.99
C ALA A 418 54.57 -15.90 1.95
N GLU A 419 54.18 -16.05 3.23
CA GLU A 419 54.91 -16.90 4.20
C GLU A 419 54.96 -18.35 3.75
N LEU A 420 53.86 -18.90 3.27
CA LEU A 420 53.78 -20.27 2.77
C LEU A 420 54.64 -20.48 1.51
N GLU A 421 54.58 -19.55 0.57
CA GLU A 421 55.40 -19.59 -0.63
C GLU A 421 56.89 -19.57 -0.29
N ALA A 422 57.30 -18.72 0.68
CA ALA A 422 58.70 -18.69 1.17
C ALA A 422 59.11 -20.00 1.80
N SER A 423 58.25 -20.61 2.61
CA SER A 423 58.49 -21.90 3.25
C SER A 423 58.62 -23.05 2.24
N ILE A 424 57.75 -23.08 1.23
CA ILE A 424 57.80 -24.07 0.13
C ILE A 424 59.09 -23.93 -0.66
N GLU A 425 59.52 -22.70 -0.94
CA GLU A 425 60.77 -22.45 -1.67
C GLU A 425 61.99 -22.89 -0.83
N GLU A 426 61.98 -22.68 0.49
CA GLU A 426 63.08 -23.15 1.36
C GLU A 426 63.12 -24.69 1.41
N GLU A 427 61.96 -25.33 1.49
CA GLU A 427 61.86 -26.79 1.47
C GLU A 427 62.35 -27.36 0.13
N ARG A 428 62.00 -26.77 -0.99
CA ARG A 428 62.52 -27.13 -2.34
C ARG A 428 64.03 -27.03 -2.41
N LYS A 429 64.60 -25.93 -1.89
CA LYS A 429 66.07 -25.77 -1.84
C LYS A 429 66.73 -26.84 -0.96
N SER A 430 66.11 -27.18 0.13
CA SER A 430 66.56 -28.23 1.01
C SER A 430 66.54 -29.61 0.32
N GLN A 431 65.44 -29.94 -0.33
CA GLN A 431 65.31 -31.18 -1.11
C GLN A 431 66.34 -31.26 -2.25
N PHE A 432 66.52 -30.15 -3.00
CA PHE A 432 67.54 -30.10 -4.06
C PHE A 432 68.97 -30.35 -3.50
N ARG A 433 69.34 -29.77 -2.34
CA ARG A 433 70.61 -30.03 -1.67
C ARG A 433 70.76 -31.50 -1.25
N LEU A 434 69.71 -32.11 -0.76
CA LEU A 434 69.71 -33.54 -0.37
C LEU A 434 69.91 -34.44 -1.59
N GLU A 435 69.28 -34.14 -2.72
CA GLU A 435 69.47 -34.88 -3.98
C GLU A 435 70.91 -34.76 -4.50
N GLU A 436 71.47 -33.53 -4.46
CA GLU A 436 72.79 -33.26 -4.85
C GLU A 436 73.84 -34.04 -3.96
N MET A 437 73.61 -34.03 -2.65
CA MET A 437 74.41 -34.78 -1.71
C MET A 437 74.32 -36.32 -1.94
N ARG A 438 73.12 -36.84 -2.18
CA ARG A 438 72.90 -38.25 -2.54
C ARG A 438 73.62 -38.61 -3.81
N GLY A 439 73.55 -37.76 -4.84
CA GLY A 439 74.27 -37.95 -6.10
C GLY A 439 75.80 -37.90 -5.94
N ARG A 440 76.28 -37.04 -5.03
CA ARG A 440 77.68 -37.03 -4.67
C ARG A 440 78.11 -38.32 -3.93
N MET A 441 77.31 -38.77 -2.97
CA MET A 441 77.55 -39.97 -2.20
C MET A 441 77.57 -41.23 -3.08
N GLU A 442 76.60 -41.35 -4.00
CA GLU A 442 76.56 -42.43 -5.00
C GLU A 442 77.81 -42.46 -5.89
N ARG A 443 78.27 -41.25 -6.33
CA ARG A 443 79.50 -41.17 -7.10
C ARG A 443 80.71 -41.59 -6.28
N MET A 444 80.80 -41.15 -5.03
CA MET A 444 81.85 -41.60 -4.12
C MET A 444 81.85 -43.09 -3.86
N GLN A 445 80.66 -43.66 -3.62
CA GLN A 445 80.49 -45.11 -3.43
C GLN A 445 80.96 -45.87 -4.67
N LYS A 446 80.53 -45.43 -5.88
CA LYS A 446 80.99 -46.06 -7.13
C LYS A 446 82.50 -45.94 -7.30
N ALA A 447 83.10 -44.77 -7.01
CA ALA A 447 84.52 -44.59 -7.05
C ALA A 447 85.28 -45.49 -6.04
N THR A 448 84.69 -45.63 -4.79
CA THR A 448 85.25 -46.51 -3.75
C THR A 448 85.19 -47.98 -4.20
N ILE A 449 84.05 -48.42 -4.75
CA ILE A 449 83.92 -49.82 -5.24
C ILE A 449 84.89 -50.08 -6.40
N VAL A 450 84.99 -49.14 -7.35
CA VAL A 450 85.99 -49.27 -8.46
C VAL A 450 87.41 -49.31 -7.94
N GLY A 451 87.73 -48.42 -6.93
CA GLY A 451 89.07 -48.46 -6.28
C GLY A 451 89.35 -49.77 -5.57
N GLN A 452 88.39 -50.30 -4.82
CA GLN A 452 88.51 -51.61 -4.13
C GLN A 452 88.62 -52.75 -5.13
N LEU A 453 87.84 -52.76 -6.22
CA LEU A 453 87.90 -53.75 -7.29
C LEU A 453 89.22 -53.68 -8.02
N SER A 454 89.69 -52.46 -8.32
CA SER A 454 90.97 -52.27 -8.95
C SER A 454 92.14 -52.79 -8.10
N ASN A 455 92.06 -52.56 -6.77
CA ASN A 455 93.11 -53.06 -5.85
C ASN A 455 93.05 -54.56 -5.72
N LEU A 456 91.91 -55.19 -5.68
CA LEU A 456 91.66 -56.61 -5.66
C LEU A 456 92.18 -57.29 -6.93
N ILE A 457 91.85 -56.73 -8.09
CA ILE A 457 92.35 -57.22 -9.41
C ILE A 457 93.81 -57.07 -9.49
N ALA A 458 94.41 -55.92 -9.08
CA ALA A 458 95.81 -55.70 -9.03
C ALA A 458 96.51 -56.76 -8.13
N HIS A 459 95.94 -57.06 -6.99
CA HIS A 459 96.51 -58.04 -6.08
C HIS A 459 96.41 -59.47 -6.65
N GLU A 460 95.25 -59.82 -7.23
CA GLU A 460 94.99 -61.14 -7.82
C GLU A 460 95.84 -61.34 -9.10
N LEU A 461 96.09 -60.27 -9.88
CA LEU A 461 96.99 -60.33 -11.06
C LEU A 461 98.48 -60.33 -10.67
N ALA A 462 98.83 -59.69 -9.58
CA ALA A 462 100.18 -59.67 -9.05
C ALA A 462 100.63 -61.03 -8.56
N GLN A 463 99.75 -61.84 -7.97
CA GLN A 463 100.07 -63.20 -7.45
C GLN A 463 100.53 -64.16 -8.58
N PRO A 464 99.74 -64.34 -9.69
CA PRO A 464 100.16 -65.23 -10.74
C PRO A 464 101.42 -64.73 -11.44
N LEU A 465 101.53 -63.34 -11.60
CA LEU A 465 102.77 -62.72 -12.18
C LEU A 465 104.00 -62.99 -11.32
N ALA A 466 103.85 -62.86 -10.00
CA ALA A 466 104.96 -63.16 -9.11
C ALA A 466 105.30 -64.64 -9.15
N ALA A 467 104.29 -65.53 -9.28
CA ALA A 467 104.56 -66.93 -9.48
C ALA A 467 105.27 -67.23 -10.78
N VAL A 468 104.89 -66.59 -11.88
CA VAL A 468 105.59 -66.71 -13.19
C VAL A 468 107.02 -66.18 -13.07
N GLN A 469 107.23 -65.03 -12.43
CA GLN A 469 108.57 -64.53 -12.19
C GLN A 469 109.39 -65.46 -11.36
N TYR A 470 108.85 -66.04 -10.31
CA TYR A 470 109.53 -67.03 -9.46
C TYR A 470 109.93 -68.27 -10.28
N TYR A 471 109.04 -68.75 -11.15
CA TYR A 471 109.38 -69.83 -12.07
C TYR A 471 110.44 -69.46 -13.05
N LEU A 472 110.42 -68.24 -13.66
CA LEU A 472 111.43 -67.75 -14.58
C LEU A 472 112.79 -67.61 -13.87
N ASP A 473 112.84 -67.04 -12.70
CA ASP A 473 114.05 -66.94 -11.87
C ASP A 473 114.60 -68.28 -11.46
N GLY A 474 113.69 -69.26 -11.07
CA GLY A 474 114.08 -70.64 -10.88
C GLY A 474 114.69 -71.31 -12.10
N MET A 475 114.13 -71.09 -13.31
CA MET A 475 114.67 -71.61 -14.55
C MET A 475 116.02 -70.94 -14.87
N LYS A 476 116.11 -69.62 -14.64
CA LYS A 476 117.37 -68.88 -14.87
C LYS A 476 118.51 -69.42 -13.93
N THR A 477 118.17 -69.74 -12.74
CA THR A 477 119.10 -70.34 -11.77
C THR A 477 119.51 -71.75 -12.12
N LEU A 478 118.57 -72.51 -12.69
CA LEU A 478 118.85 -73.90 -13.16
C LEU A 478 119.77 -73.87 -14.44
N LEU A 479 119.54 -72.94 -15.37
CA LEU A 479 120.36 -72.77 -16.58
C LEU A 479 121.73 -72.27 -16.27
N SER A 480 121.94 -71.52 -15.19
CA SER A 480 123.30 -71.02 -14.78
C SER A 480 124.14 -72.11 -14.02
N ARG A 481 123.55 -73.27 -13.70
CA ARG A 481 124.23 -74.36 -13.03
C ARG A 481 124.72 -75.54 -13.93
N GLN A 482 124.59 -75.40 -15.24
CA GLN A 482 125.25 -76.40 -16.07
C GLN A 482 126.74 -76.10 -16.26
N PRO A 483 127.52 -76.96 -15.79
CA PRO A 483 128.99 -76.86 -16.04
C PRO A 483 129.27 -77.20 -17.53
N VAL A 484 129.94 -76.31 -18.13
CA VAL A 484 130.60 -76.62 -19.42
C VAL A 484 131.69 -77.65 -19.15
N ASN A 485 131.53 -78.84 -19.67
CA ASN A 485 132.67 -79.77 -19.78
C ASN A 485 133.09 -79.80 -21.25
N THR A 486 134.25 -79.34 -21.40
CA THR A 486 135.24 -79.52 -22.55
C THR A 486 134.70 -80.17 -23.73
#